data_a6f2a01b251fd5967b4bf11aa4a4a3fc
#
_entry.id   a6f2a01b251fd5967b4bf11aa4a4a3fc
#
_cell.length_a   1.000
_cell.length_b   1.000
_cell.length_c   1.000
_cell.angle_alpha   90.00
_cell.angle_beta   90.00
_cell.angle_gamma   90.00
#
_symmetry.space_group_name_H-M   'P 1'
#
loop_
_entity.id
_entity.type
_entity.pdbx_description
1 polymer ?
#
loop_
_entity_poly.entity_id
_entity_poly.type
_entity_poly.pdbx_seq_one_letter_code
_entity_poly.pdbx_strand_id
1 'polypeptide(L)'
;PGAAKNMTQERFEYLKKAALRDKIVAIGEIGLDYYWEKEEVQKATQKEWFVKQLQLAKDVNKPVIIHSREAAADTLDIMKQEWADRKAVIHCYSYSAEMAKIYAKMGYYFGIGGVLTYKNARTLVETVEYVPIEQLLLETDCPYLSPVPNRGKRNDSSNLRFVAEKIA
;
A
#
# COMPACT_ATOMS: atom_id res chain seq x y z
N PRO A 1 1.39 -5.50 7.70
CA PRO A 1 1.04 -6.93 7.86
C PRO A 1 2.03 -7.71 8.73
N GLY A 2 3.34 -7.47 8.62
CA GLY A 2 4.34 -8.23 9.38
C GLY A 2 4.17 -8.26 10.90
N ALA A 3 3.48 -7.29 11.48
CA ALA A 3 3.14 -7.26 12.91
C ALA A 3 1.87 -8.05 13.27
N ALA A 4 1.12 -8.58 12.30
CA ALA A 4 -0.16 -9.24 12.55
C ALA A 4 -0.05 -10.41 13.53
N LYS A 5 1.01 -11.22 13.42
CA LYS A 5 1.29 -12.35 14.33
C LYS A 5 1.48 -11.95 15.80
N ASN A 6 1.84 -10.69 16.05
CA ASN A 6 2.07 -10.14 17.38
C ASN A 6 0.93 -9.20 17.83
N MET A 7 -0.14 -9.10 17.04
CA MET A 7 -1.28 -8.25 17.38
C MET A 7 -2.09 -8.88 18.49
N THR A 8 -2.42 -8.07 19.50
CA THR A 8 -3.29 -8.45 20.62
C THR A 8 -4.48 -7.50 20.67
N GLN A 9 -5.53 -7.92 21.39
CA GLN A 9 -6.69 -7.04 21.60
C GLN A 9 -6.29 -5.73 22.30
N GLU A 10 -5.38 -5.77 23.25
CA GLU A 10 -4.87 -4.55 23.92
C GLU A 10 -4.20 -3.57 22.95
N ARG A 11 -3.33 -4.08 22.08
CA ARG A 11 -2.71 -3.27 21.01
C ARG A 11 -3.73 -2.69 20.06
N PHE A 12 -4.74 -3.46 19.72
CA PHE A 12 -5.81 -2.99 18.85
C PHE A 12 -6.66 -1.90 19.50
N GLU A 13 -6.99 -2.01 20.79
CA GLU A 13 -7.66 -0.93 21.55
C GLU A 13 -6.80 0.35 21.63
N TYR A 14 -5.48 0.20 21.74
CA TYR A 14 -4.59 1.36 21.63
C TYR A 14 -4.68 2.02 20.24
N LEU A 15 -4.68 1.23 19.15
CA LEU A 15 -4.83 1.74 17.78
C LEU A 15 -6.16 2.47 17.60
N LYS A 16 -7.26 1.96 18.12
CA LYS A 16 -8.57 2.64 18.10
C LYS A 16 -8.50 4.02 18.75
N LYS A 17 -7.91 4.11 19.94
CA LYS A 17 -7.72 5.40 20.62
C LYS A 17 -6.81 6.36 19.86
N ALA A 18 -5.72 5.84 19.29
CA ALA A 18 -4.79 6.63 18.50
C ALA A 18 -5.44 7.16 17.21
N ALA A 19 -6.26 6.35 16.55
CA ALA A 19 -6.95 6.69 15.31
C ALA A 19 -7.89 7.90 15.44
N LEU A 20 -8.37 8.19 16.63
CA LEU A 20 -9.25 9.35 16.91
C LEU A 20 -8.51 10.70 16.98
N ARG A 21 -7.17 10.69 17.04
CA ARG A 21 -6.40 11.94 17.13
C ARG A 21 -6.47 12.71 15.81
N ASP A 22 -6.54 14.04 15.90
CA ASP A 22 -6.68 14.94 14.73
C ASP A 22 -5.52 14.84 13.75
N LYS A 23 -4.29 14.59 14.24
CA LYS A 23 -3.11 14.46 13.39
C LYS A 23 -2.99 13.11 12.69
N ILE A 24 -3.82 12.14 13.03
CA ILE A 24 -3.89 10.86 12.30
C ILE A 24 -4.85 11.05 11.12
N VAL A 25 -4.32 11.01 9.91
CA VAL A 25 -5.07 11.29 8.68
C VAL A 25 -5.43 10.05 7.87
N ALA A 26 -4.85 8.90 8.19
CA ALA A 26 -5.13 7.62 7.53
C ALA A 26 -4.84 6.45 8.48
N ILE A 27 -5.40 5.28 8.21
CA ILE A 27 -5.06 4.03 8.87
C ILE A 27 -4.14 3.22 7.94
N GLY A 28 -2.95 2.95 8.38
CA GLY A 28 -1.94 2.24 7.60
C GLY A 28 -0.61 2.09 8.39
N GLU A 29 0.23 1.30 7.91
CA GLU A 29 0.18 0.39 6.76
C GLU A 29 -0.55 -0.90 7.14
N ILE A 30 -1.62 -1.26 6.43
CA ILE A 30 -2.43 -2.47 6.66
C ILE A 30 -2.48 -3.32 5.39
N GLY A 31 -2.81 -4.59 5.49
CA GLY A 31 -2.90 -5.46 4.30
C GLY A 31 -2.20 -6.81 4.47
N LEU A 32 -1.67 -7.35 3.36
CA LEU A 32 -1.16 -8.72 3.28
C LEU A 32 0.26 -8.78 2.73
N ASP A 33 1.12 -9.61 3.34
CA ASP A 33 2.47 -9.92 2.87
C ASP A 33 2.72 -11.43 2.93
N TYR A 34 2.62 -12.10 1.78
CA TYR A 34 2.85 -13.53 1.65
C TYR A 34 4.29 -13.87 1.23
N TYR A 35 5.10 -12.87 0.94
CA TYR A 35 6.51 -13.07 0.66
C TYR A 35 7.27 -13.52 1.92
N TRP A 36 6.99 -12.86 3.04
CA TRP A 36 7.63 -13.17 4.33
C TRP A 36 6.87 -14.22 5.14
N GLU A 37 5.54 -14.22 5.08
CA GLU A 37 4.69 -15.13 5.87
C GLU A 37 3.99 -16.12 4.93
N LYS A 38 4.57 -17.31 4.80
CA LYS A 38 4.14 -18.33 3.82
C LYS A 38 3.17 -19.36 4.39
N GLU A 39 3.12 -19.49 5.71
CA GLU A 39 2.25 -20.45 6.39
C GLU A 39 0.79 -20.01 6.34
N GLU A 40 -0.13 -20.94 6.06
CA GLU A 40 -1.56 -20.65 5.92
C GLU A 40 -2.17 -20.04 7.19
N VAL A 41 -1.71 -20.46 8.37
CA VAL A 41 -2.14 -19.88 9.66
C VAL A 41 -1.76 -18.41 9.75
N GLN A 42 -0.57 -18.05 9.30
CA GLN A 42 -0.10 -16.65 9.30
C GLN A 42 -0.87 -15.79 8.27
N LYS A 43 -1.14 -16.35 7.10
CA LYS A 43 -1.96 -15.68 6.08
C LYS A 43 -3.38 -15.44 6.60
N ALA A 44 -4.00 -16.43 7.24
CA ALA A 44 -5.32 -16.30 7.86
C ALA A 44 -5.32 -15.20 8.94
N THR A 45 -4.31 -15.16 9.79
CA THR A 45 -4.12 -14.12 10.81
C THR A 45 -3.98 -12.73 10.19
N GLN A 46 -3.22 -12.59 9.10
CA GLN A 46 -3.11 -11.31 8.38
C GLN A 46 -4.46 -10.87 7.82
N LYS A 47 -5.22 -11.76 7.18
CA LYS A 47 -6.56 -11.46 6.65
C LYS A 47 -7.51 -10.98 7.75
N GLU A 48 -7.54 -11.67 8.88
CA GLU A 48 -8.37 -11.30 10.03
C GLU A 48 -8.06 -9.88 10.52
N TRP A 49 -6.79 -9.58 10.75
CA TRP A 49 -6.38 -8.25 11.21
C TRP A 49 -6.53 -7.18 10.13
N PHE A 50 -6.39 -7.53 8.88
CA PHE A 50 -6.66 -6.60 7.78
C PHE A 50 -8.11 -6.14 7.79
N VAL A 51 -9.07 -7.07 7.83
CA VAL A 51 -10.51 -6.76 7.91
C VAL A 51 -10.85 -5.94 9.17
N LYS A 52 -10.32 -6.30 10.34
CA LYS A 52 -10.53 -5.54 11.58
C LYS A 52 -10.02 -4.10 11.48
N GLN A 53 -8.89 -3.88 10.81
CA GLN A 53 -8.34 -2.53 10.62
C GLN A 53 -9.09 -1.73 9.54
N LEU A 54 -9.62 -2.38 8.51
CA LEU A 54 -10.56 -1.74 7.58
C LEU A 54 -11.83 -1.30 8.31
N GLN A 55 -12.38 -2.13 9.21
CA GLN A 55 -13.52 -1.74 10.03
C GLN A 55 -13.19 -0.55 10.94
N LEU A 56 -12.03 -0.55 11.59
CA LEU A 56 -11.58 0.60 12.37
C LEU A 56 -11.52 1.88 11.52
N ALA A 57 -11.00 1.80 10.30
CA ALA A 57 -10.92 2.94 9.39
C ALA A 57 -12.31 3.46 8.98
N LYS A 58 -13.31 2.55 8.81
CA LYS A 58 -14.71 2.92 8.62
C LYS A 58 -15.26 3.69 9.82
N ASP A 59 -15.05 3.16 11.01
CA ASP A 59 -15.57 3.72 12.27
C ASP A 59 -15.06 5.16 12.54
N VAL A 60 -13.78 5.42 12.17
CA VAL A 60 -13.18 6.75 12.33
C VAL A 60 -13.24 7.61 11.06
N ASN A 61 -13.88 7.12 10.00
CA ASN A 61 -14.02 7.77 8.70
C ASN A 61 -12.69 8.30 8.11
N LYS A 62 -11.65 7.46 8.09
CA LYS A 62 -10.32 7.79 7.55
C LYS A 62 -9.97 6.88 6.38
N PRO A 63 -9.22 7.38 5.38
CA PRO A 63 -8.71 6.55 4.29
C PRO A 63 -7.69 5.52 4.81
N VAL A 64 -7.34 4.56 3.95
CA VAL A 64 -6.40 3.49 4.28
C VAL A 64 -5.18 3.49 3.37
N ILE A 65 -4.04 3.04 3.91
CA ILE A 65 -2.81 2.80 3.16
C ILE A 65 -2.56 1.29 3.17
N ILE A 66 -2.57 0.69 1.97
CA ILE A 66 -2.60 -0.75 1.77
C ILE A 66 -1.24 -1.26 1.33
N HIS A 67 -0.71 -2.20 2.09
CA HIS A 67 0.40 -3.04 1.69
C HIS A 67 -0.11 -4.33 1.04
N SER A 68 0.46 -4.70 -0.09
CA SER A 68 0.18 -5.98 -0.72
C SER A 68 1.42 -6.54 -1.39
N ARG A 69 1.88 -7.72 -0.95
CA ARG A 69 3.04 -8.40 -1.52
C ARG A 69 2.78 -9.88 -1.68
N GLU A 70 2.85 -10.40 -2.91
CA GLU A 70 2.49 -11.78 -3.27
C GLU A 70 1.08 -12.19 -2.81
N ALA A 71 0.18 -11.21 -2.66
CA ALA A 71 -1.16 -11.37 -2.11
C ALA A 71 -2.25 -10.68 -2.96
N ALA A 72 -2.00 -10.52 -4.27
CA ALA A 72 -2.81 -9.69 -5.16
C ALA A 72 -4.30 -10.05 -5.15
N ALA A 73 -4.63 -11.35 -5.31
CA ALA A 73 -6.01 -11.81 -5.37
C ALA A 73 -6.74 -11.57 -4.04
N ASP A 74 -6.17 -12.05 -2.95
CA ASP A 74 -6.78 -11.91 -1.62
C ASP A 74 -6.94 -10.45 -1.21
N THR A 75 -5.94 -9.60 -1.52
CA THR A 75 -6.05 -8.16 -1.24
C THR A 75 -7.19 -7.54 -2.04
N LEU A 76 -7.30 -7.83 -3.34
CA LEU A 76 -8.36 -7.30 -4.17
C LEU A 76 -9.73 -7.75 -3.71
N ASP A 77 -9.89 -9.03 -3.36
CA ASP A 77 -11.16 -9.58 -2.91
C ASP A 77 -11.62 -8.95 -1.58
N ILE A 78 -10.72 -8.83 -0.60
CA ILE A 78 -11.02 -8.14 0.65
C ILE A 78 -11.37 -6.66 0.40
N MET A 79 -10.61 -5.96 -0.44
CA MET A 79 -10.88 -4.56 -0.74
C MET A 79 -12.23 -4.36 -1.45
N LYS A 80 -12.63 -5.25 -2.36
CA LYS A 80 -13.94 -5.21 -2.99
C LYS A 80 -15.08 -5.44 -1.99
N GLN A 81 -14.90 -6.37 -1.08
CA GLN A 81 -15.93 -6.72 -0.09
C GLN A 81 -16.05 -5.66 1.01
N GLU A 82 -14.92 -5.17 1.49
CA GLU A 82 -14.86 -4.35 2.70
C GLU A 82 -14.64 -2.86 2.45
N TRP A 83 -14.18 -2.45 1.24
CA TRP A 83 -13.72 -1.07 1.05
C TRP A 83 -14.09 -0.43 -0.30
N ALA A 84 -15.03 -0.99 -1.08
CA ALA A 84 -15.31 -0.64 -2.48
C ALA A 84 -15.52 0.87 -2.74
N ASP A 85 -16.26 1.55 -1.87
CA ASP A 85 -16.71 2.94 -2.08
C ASP A 85 -15.91 3.96 -1.25
N ARG A 86 -14.69 3.63 -0.85
CA ARG A 86 -13.88 4.48 0.02
C ARG A 86 -12.49 4.70 -0.54
N LYS A 87 -11.83 5.78 -0.11
CA LYS A 87 -10.48 6.13 -0.57
C LYS A 87 -9.41 5.23 0.05
N ALA A 88 -8.53 4.73 -0.80
CA ALA A 88 -7.36 3.95 -0.41
C ALA A 88 -6.14 4.36 -1.23
N VAL A 89 -4.97 4.17 -0.65
CA VAL A 89 -3.67 4.20 -1.35
C VAL A 89 -3.13 2.78 -1.39
N ILE A 90 -2.83 2.27 -2.58
CA ILE A 90 -2.04 1.04 -2.71
C ILE A 90 -0.57 1.46 -2.67
N HIS A 91 0.05 1.27 -1.51
CA HIS A 91 1.44 1.62 -1.25
C HIS A 91 2.39 0.75 -2.08
N CYS A 92 3.47 1.37 -2.57
CA CYS A 92 4.54 0.70 -3.32
C CYS A 92 4.00 -0.24 -4.41
N TYR A 93 3.09 0.28 -5.27
CA TYR A 93 2.39 -0.52 -6.26
C TYR A 93 3.39 -1.29 -7.16
N SER A 94 3.19 -2.60 -7.28
CA SER A 94 4.12 -3.49 -8.00
C SER A 94 3.44 -4.59 -8.81
N TYR A 95 2.11 -4.57 -8.93
CA TYR A 95 1.34 -5.54 -9.70
C TYR A 95 1.15 -5.11 -11.15
N SER A 96 0.34 -5.87 -11.91
CA SER A 96 0.10 -5.64 -13.33
C SER A 96 -0.74 -4.38 -13.60
N ALA A 97 -0.65 -3.87 -14.83
CA ALA A 97 -1.50 -2.78 -15.30
C ALA A 97 -3.00 -3.17 -15.28
N GLU A 98 -3.34 -4.45 -15.52
CA GLU A 98 -4.73 -4.95 -15.43
C GLU A 98 -5.28 -4.82 -14.02
N MET A 99 -4.48 -5.16 -13.01
CA MET A 99 -4.87 -4.97 -11.61
C MET A 99 -5.00 -3.49 -11.27
N ALA A 100 -4.10 -2.64 -11.78
CA ALA A 100 -4.19 -1.19 -11.60
C ALA A 100 -5.49 -0.62 -12.19
N LYS A 101 -5.93 -1.12 -13.35
CA LYS A 101 -7.22 -0.72 -13.96
C LYS A 101 -8.41 -0.95 -13.03
N ILE A 102 -8.39 -2.06 -12.29
CA ILE A 102 -9.46 -2.37 -11.34
C ILE A 102 -9.43 -1.39 -10.17
N TYR A 103 -8.28 -1.19 -9.54
CA TYR A 103 -8.13 -0.25 -8.43
C TYR A 103 -8.39 1.21 -8.84
N ALA A 104 -7.96 1.62 -10.04
CA ALA A 104 -8.24 2.95 -10.56
C ALA A 104 -9.75 3.22 -10.72
N LYS A 105 -10.51 2.22 -11.22
CA LYS A 105 -11.98 2.30 -11.30
C LYS A 105 -12.66 2.34 -9.93
N MET A 106 -12.04 1.76 -8.89
CA MET A 106 -12.49 1.89 -7.51
C MET A 106 -12.14 3.26 -6.89
N GLY A 107 -11.46 4.16 -7.64
CA GLY A 107 -11.06 5.48 -7.16
C GLY A 107 -9.87 5.46 -6.21
N TYR A 108 -9.04 4.40 -6.25
CA TYR A 108 -7.86 4.28 -5.40
C TYR A 108 -6.67 5.03 -5.97
N TYR A 109 -5.75 5.39 -5.10
CA TYR A 109 -4.49 6.05 -5.41
C TYR A 109 -3.34 5.05 -5.39
N PHE A 110 -2.26 5.34 -6.11
CA PHE A 110 -1.11 4.48 -6.28
C PHE A 110 0.15 5.15 -5.76
N GLY A 111 0.79 4.54 -4.78
CA GLY A 111 2.13 4.92 -4.33
C GLY A 111 3.17 4.48 -5.34
N ILE A 112 3.86 5.44 -5.94
CA ILE A 112 4.89 5.22 -6.96
C ILE A 112 6.23 5.68 -6.42
N GLY A 113 7.13 4.71 -6.25
CA GLY A 113 8.46 4.92 -5.67
C GLY A 113 9.61 4.68 -6.64
N GLY A 114 10.82 4.59 -6.09
CA GLY A 114 12.08 4.45 -6.83
C GLY A 114 12.15 3.30 -7.82
N VAL A 115 11.36 2.25 -7.60
CA VAL A 115 11.28 1.07 -8.49
C VAL A 115 10.90 1.47 -9.92
N LEU A 116 10.13 2.53 -10.14
CA LEU A 116 9.77 3.04 -11.47
C LEU A 116 11.00 3.34 -12.34
N THR A 117 12.10 3.72 -11.73
CA THR A 117 13.35 4.08 -12.43
C THR A 117 14.21 2.87 -12.82
N TYR A 118 13.84 1.65 -12.42
CA TYR A 118 14.65 0.45 -12.66
C TYR A 118 14.48 -0.07 -14.09
N LYS A 119 15.56 -0.65 -14.64
CA LYS A 119 15.56 -1.19 -16.01
C LYS A 119 14.47 -2.25 -16.27
N ASN A 120 14.08 -3.00 -15.25
CA ASN A 120 13.07 -4.07 -15.32
C ASN A 120 11.68 -3.63 -14.83
N ALA A 121 11.42 -2.32 -14.73
CA ALA A 121 10.16 -1.78 -14.21
C ALA A 121 9.05 -1.65 -15.28
N ARG A 122 9.13 -2.40 -16.38
CA ARG A 122 8.19 -2.28 -17.51
C ARG A 122 6.72 -2.27 -17.08
N THR A 123 6.32 -3.23 -16.26
CA THR A 123 4.93 -3.34 -15.78
C THR A 123 4.49 -2.11 -14.97
N LEU A 124 5.39 -1.53 -14.18
CA LEU A 124 5.09 -0.33 -13.42
C LEU A 124 5.01 0.92 -14.33
N VAL A 125 5.84 0.98 -15.37
CA VAL A 125 5.76 2.03 -16.41
C VAL A 125 4.40 1.96 -17.11
N GLU A 126 3.99 0.76 -17.60
CA GLU A 126 2.67 0.55 -18.20
C GLU A 126 1.52 0.95 -17.26
N THR A 127 1.68 0.74 -15.97
CA THR A 127 0.71 1.18 -14.94
C THR A 127 0.64 2.70 -14.86
N VAL A 128 1.78 3.37 -14.79
CA VAL A 128 1.86 4.84 -14.67
C VAL A 128 1.33 5.53 -15.93
N GLU A 129 1.57 4.97 -17.12
CA GLU A 129 1.02 5.47 -18.38
C GLU A 129 -0.51 5.36 -18.46
N TYR A 130 -1.09 4.37 -17.78
CA TYR A 130 -2.54 4.13 -17.80
C TYR A 130 -3.29 4.92 -16.70
N VAL A 131 -2.74 4.98 -15.49
CA VAL A 131 -3.42 5.56 -14.31
C VAL A 131 -3.46 7.09 -14.44
N PRO A 132 -4.63 7.73 -14.23
CA PRO A 132 -4.71 9.20 -14.21
C PRO A 132 -3.70 9.82 -13.24
N ILE A 133 -3.07 10.90 -13.65
CA ILE A 133 -2.03 11.59 -12.84
C ILE A 133 -2.56 11.98 -11.45
N GLU A 134 -3.85 12.30 -11.34
CA GLU A 134 -4.53 12.67 -10.10
C GLU A 134 -4.61 11.50 -9.10
N GLN A 135 -4.42 10.27 -9.56
CA GLN A 135 -4.41 9.06 -8.71
C GLN A 135 -2.98 8.59 -8.40
N LEU A 136 -1.93 9.25 -8.89
CA LEU A 136 -0.55 8.93 -8.57
C LEU A 136 -0.06 9.72 -7.36
N LEU A 137 0.60 9.03 -6.44
CA LEU A 137 1.27 9.62 -5.28
C LEU A 137 2.74 9.25 -5.31
N LEU A 138 3.61 10.23 -5.08
CA LEU A 138 5.05 9.98 -4.95
C LEU A 138 5.36 9.45 -3.55
N GLU A 139 6.17 8.41 -3.49
CA GLU A 139 6.64 7.83 -2.24
C GLU A 139 8.08 7.31 -2.33
N THR A 140 8.66 6.90 -1.23
CA THR A 140 10.06 6.46 -1.19
C THR A 140 10.25 5.02 -0.75
N ASP A 141 9.44 4.52 0.17
CA ASP A 141 9.70 3.31 0.95
C ASP A 141 11.09 3.34 1.65
N CYS A 142 11.56 4.55 2.01
CA CYS A 142 12.86 4.73 2.63
C CYS A 142 12.97 3.98 3.98
N PRO A 143 14.14 3.43 4.30
CA PRO A 143 15.46 3.64 3.68
C PRO A 143 15.75 2.72 2.47
N TYR A 144 14.75 2.02 1.95
CA TYR A 144 14.86 1.04 0.88
C TYR A 144 14.52 1.64 -0.50
N LEU A 145 14.65 0.84 -1.55
CA LEU A 145 14.17 1.08 -2.91
C LEU A 145 14.63 2.41 -3.54
N SER A 146 15.88 2.82 -3.28
CA SER A 146 16.44 4.04 -3.88
C SER A 146 16.33 4.01 -5.40
N PRO A 147 15.88 5.12 -6.04
CA PRO A 147 15.81 5.21 -7.49
C PRO A 147 17.21 5.27 -8.15
N VAL A 148 17.26 5.03 -9.44
CA VAL A 148 18.43 5.36 -10.27
C VAL A 148 18.56 6.89 -10.30
N PRO A 149 19.79 7.46 -10.14
CA PRO A 149 21.11 6.80 -10.11
C PRO A 149 21.57 6.29 -8.74
N ASN A 150 20.76 6.47 -7.69
CA ASN A 150 21.16 6.15 -6.31
C ASN A 150 20.84 4.72 -5.88
N ARG A 151 20.46 3.83 -6.82
CA ARG A 151 20.13 2.43 -6.52
C ARG A 151 21.27 1.75 -5.72
N GLY A 152 20.88 1.02 -4.67
CA GLY A 152 21.82 0.33 -3.76
C GLY A 152 22.37 1.20 -2.62
N LYS A 153 22.07 2.51 -2.60
CA LYS A 153 22.36 3.40 -1.47
C LYS A 153 21.14 3.52 -0.56
N ARG A 154 21.33 4.08 0.63
CA ARG A 154 20.21 4.44 1.52
C ARG A 154 19.30 5.44 0.83
N ASN A 155 17.98 5.17 0.85
CA ASN A 155 16.97 6.05 0.30
C ASN A 155 16.51 7.10 1.31
N ASP A 156 16.08 8.27 0.80
CA ASP A 156 15.41 9.33 1.54
C ASP A 156 14.52 10.17 0.61
N SER A 157 13.79 11.13 1.18
CA SER A 157 12.84 11.94 0.43
C SER A 157 13.46 12.85 -0.64
N SER A 158 14.75 13.14 -0.59
CA SER A 158 15.45 13.94 -1.61
C SER A 158 15.49 13.23 -2.97
N ASN A 159 15.33 11.92 -2.97
CA ASN A 159 15.29 11.09 -4.17
C ASN A 159 13.94 11.11 -4.91
N LEU A 160 12.88 11.69 -4.34
CA LEU A 160 11.56 11.80 -5.00
C LEU A 160 11.62 12.48 -6.36
N ARG A 161 12.54 13.43 -6.54
CA ARG A 161 12.76 14.11 -7.81
C ARG A 161 13.00 13.16 -8.98
N PHE A 162 13.77 12.08 -8.78
CA PHE A 162 14.07 11.11 -9.84
C PHE A 162 12.84 10.28 -10.23
N VAL A 163 11.92 10.06 -9.29
CA VAL A 163 10.64 9.41 -9.56
C VAL A 163 9.73 10.36 -10.34
N ALA A 164 9.63 11.62 -9.90
CA ALA A 164 8.84 12.64 -10.59
C ALA A 164 9.33 12.90 -12.03
N GLU A 165 10.65 13.04 -12.22
CA GLU A 165 11.27 13.17 -13.55
C GLU A 165 10.99 11.97 -14.47
N LYS A 166 10.84 10.76 -13.89
CA LYS A 166 10.53 9.56 -14.65
C LYS A 166 9.05 9.46 -15.03
N ILE A 167 8.14 10.07 -14.25
CA ILE A 167 6.70 10.13 -14.55
C ILE A 167 6.42 11.18 -15.64
N ALA A 168 7.11 12.32 -15.59
CA ALA A 168 6.99 13.40 -16.57
C ALA A 168 7.53 13.00 -17.94
#